data_ea4b5a78a9b6e42e78a82e9fb3793b49
#
_entry.id   ea4b5a78a9b6e42e78a82e9fb3793b49
#
_cell.length_a   1.000
_cell.length_b   1.000
_cell.length_c   1.000
_cell.angle_alpha   90.00
_cell.angle_beta   90.00
_cell.angle_gamma   90.00
#
_symmetry.space_group_name_H-M   'P 1'
#
loop_
_entity.id
_entity.type
_entity.pdbx_description
1 polymer ?
#
loop_
_entity_poly.entity_id
_entity_poly.type
_entity_poly.pdbx_seq_one_letter_code
_entity_poly.pdbx_strand_id
1 'polypeptide(L)'
;AYHCSTIVDCNTRKYHGLLVIPVPELDDENHVLLSSLDETVVQHGAEFNLGLHKYHGDNFSPRGHKYIREFECEKVPTTIYRVGGVVLKKEKLFVHHENRILIRYTLLEAHSKTTLRLRPYLAFRSVRQYTHENAQASRHYDEVKNGLKTCMYPGYPDLYMQMSKNNDFHFQPDWYRGIEYTKEQERGYDFNEDLYVPGYFEMEITKDEPIVFSGGISEIEPERLNELFAQEADRRTPRDSFKNCLVNAAHQFLNKQGDEYYILAGYPW
;
A
#
# COMPACT_ATOMS: atom_id res chain seq x y z
N ALA A 1 -4.10 13.93 -0.35
CA ALA A 1 -3.63 12.55 -0.54
C ALA A 1 -4.34 11.60 0.43
N TYR A 2 -4.41 10.32 0.07
CA TYR A 2 -5.07 9.32 0.90
C TYR A 2 -4.60 7.89 0.59
N HIS A 3 -4.98 6.97 1.48
CA HIS A 3 -4.98 5.52 1.27
C HIS A 3 -6.40 5.00 1.40
N CYS A 4 -6.83 4.16 0.49
CA CYS A 4 -8.12 3.47 0.54
C CYS A 4 -8.02 2.08 -0.09
N SER A 5 -8.50 1.06 0.62
CA SER A 5 -8.64 -0.31 0.12
C SER A 5 -9.70 -1.07 0.95
N THR A 6 -9.94 -2.33 0.64
CA THR A 6 -10.76 -3.20 1.49
C THR A 6 -9.95 -3.77 2.66
N ILE A 7 -10.62 -4.36 3.64
CA ILE A 7 -9.98 -5.02 4.80
C ILE A 7 -9.00 -6.12 4.35
N VAL A 8 -9.32 -6.81 3.26
CA VAL A 8 -8.49 -7.90 2.71
C VAL A 8 -7.48 -7.43 1.66
N ASP A 9 -7.28 -6.11 1.52
CA ASP A 9 -6.40 -5.47 0.53
C ASP A 9 -6.69 -5.82 -0.94
N CYS A 10 -7.90 -6.28 -1.25
CA CYS A 10 -8.37 -6.44 -2.62
C CYS A 10 -9.03 -5.14 -3.09
N ASN A 11 -8.42 -4.43 -4.01
CA ASN A 11 -9.00 -3.22 -4.56
C ASN A 11 -10.26 -3.55 -5.39
N THR A 12 -11.36 -2.85 -5.12
CA THR A 12 -12.66 -3.07 -5.77
C THR A 12 -13.15 -1.85 -6.54
N ARG A 13 -12.44 -0.73 -6.43
CA ARG A 13 -12.76 0.55 -7.06
C ARG A 13 -11.52 1.17 -7.69
N LYS A 14 -11.71 1.94 -8.75
CA LYS A 14 -10.65 2.74 -9.39
C LYS A 14 -10.01 3.78 -8.48
N TYR A 15 -10.71 4.18 -7.42
CA TYR A 15 -10.23 5.13 -6.40
C TYR A 15 -9.37 4.47 -5.32
N HIS A 16 -9.30 3.14 -5.27
CA HIS A 16 -8.48 2.43 -4.30
C HIS A 16 -7.00 2.51 -4.66
N GLY A 17 -6.16 2.65 -3.65
CA GLY A 17 -4.71 2.66 -3.75
C GLY A 17 -4.03 2.80 -2.40
N LEU A 18 -2.78 2.38 -2.32
CA LEU A 18 -1.93 2.58 -1.15
C LEU A 18 -1.40 4.01 -1.07
N LEU A 19 -1.06 4.61 -2.22
CA LEU A 19 -0.64 6.00 -2.31
C LEU A 19 -1.41 6.67 -3.44
N VAL A 20 -2.38 7.49 -3.06
CA VAL A 20 -3.20 8.31 -3.96
C VAL A 20 -2.99 9.77 -3.60
N ILE A 21 -2.50 10.55 -4.55
CA ILE A 21 -2.05 11.93 -4.31
C ILE A 21 -2.59 12.88 -5.38
N PRO A 22 -2.81 14.17 -5.07
CA PRO A 22 -2.96 15.19 -6.10
C PRO A 22 -1.63 15.38 -6.85
N VAL A 23 -1.72 15.61 -8.16
CA VAL A 23 -0.57 15.95 -9.02
C VAL A 23 -0.95 17.19 -9.82
N PRO A 24 -0.87 18.40 -9.20
CA PRO A 24 -1.33 19.65 -9.82
C PRO A 24 -0.61 19.99 -11.14
N GLU A 25 0.57 19.43 -11.35
CA GLU A 25 1.34 19.59 -12.59
C GLU A 25 0.67 18.90 -13.80
N LEU A 26 -0.21 17.92 -13.56
CA LEU A 26 -0.93 17.19 -14.61
C LEU A 26 -2.37 17.68 -14.77
N ASP A 27 -3.11 17.72 -13.66
CA ASP A 27 -4.51 18.16 -13.61
C ASP A 27 -4.98 18.38 -12.16
N ASP A 28 -6.27 18.68 -11.97
CA ASP A 28 -6.88 18.92 -10.64
C ASP A 28 -7.37 17.61 -9.96
N GLU A 29 -7.03 16.43 -10.51
CA GLU A 29 -7.49 15.14 -9.99
C GLU A 29 -6.46 14.51 -9.05
N ASN A 30 -6.91 13.49 -8.31
CA ASN A 30 -6.00 12.60 -7.60
C ASN A 30 -5.48 11.50 -8.53
N HIS A 31 -4.26 11.05 -8.27
CA HIS A 31 -3.58 10.02 -9.05
C HIS A 31 -3.13 8.87 -8.16
N VAL A 32 -3.36 7.65 -8.61
CA VAL A 32 -2.86 6.43 -7.96
C VAL A 32 -1.44 6.18 -8.46
N LEU A 33 -0.44 6.32 -7.60
CA LEU A 33 0.94 5.96 -7.90
C LEU A 33 1.23 4.52 -7.52
N LEU A 34 0.99 4.17 -6.24
CA LEU A 34 1.14 2.83 -5.70
C LEU A 34 -0.27 2.25 -5.46
N SER A 35 -0.68 1.29 -6.27
CA SER A 35 -1.99 0.67 -6.18
C SER A 35 -2.08 -0.31 -5.02
N SER A 36 -1.14 -1.24 -4.92
CA SER A 36 -1.07 -2.25 -3.86
C SER A 36 0.36 -2.70 -3.61
N LEU A 37 0.55 -3.42 -2.52
CA LEU A 37 1.81 -4.06 -2.14
C LEU A 37 1.48 -5.48 -1.70
N ASP A 38 1.97 -6.47 -2.44
CA ASP A 38 1.77 -7.88 -2.10
C ASP A 38 2.93 -8.41 -1.27
N GLU A 39 2.59 -8.98 -0.13
CA GLU A 39 3.54 -9.64 0.74
C GLU A 39 3.64 -11.12 0.42
N THR A 40 4.86 -11.66 0.50
CA THR A 40 5.12 -13.09 0.50
C THR A 40 5.98 -13.45 1.70
N VAL A 41 5.49 -14.39 2.50
CA VAL A 41 6.29 -15.00 3.57
C VAL A 41 6.99 -16.22 2.98
N VAL A 42 8.30 -16.28 3.11
CA VAL A 42 9.12 -17.41 2.66
C VAL A 42 9.74 -18.12 3.86
N GLN A 43 9.51 -19.44 3.97
CA GLN A 43 10.03 -20.25 5.03
C GLN A 43 10.36 -21.66 4.51
N HIS A 44 11.57 -22.16 4.73
CA HIS A 44 12.03 -23.46 4.23
C HIS A 44 11.84 -23.66 2.72
N GLY A 45 11.94 -22.59 1.92
CA GLY A 45 11.72 -22.63 0.47
C GLY A 45 10.24 -22.64 0.05
N ALA A 46 9.30 -22.69 1.00
CA ALA A 46 7.87 -22.53 0.71
C ALA A 46 7.49 -21.05 0.69
N GLU A 47 6.73 -20.66 -0.33
CA GLU A 47 6.25 -19.29 -0.52
C GLU A 47 4.75 -19.19 -0.21
N PHE A 48 4.41 -18.26 0.64
CA PHE A 48 3.03 -17.98 1.06
C PHE A 48 2.66 -16.55 0.68
N ASN A 49 1.94 -16.41 -0.43
CA ASN A 49 1.51 -15.10 -0.94
C ASN A 49 0.29 -14.61 -0.16
N LEU A 50 0.38 -13.42 0.43
CA LEU A 50 -0.68 -12.80 1.23
C LEU A 50 -1.55 -11.82 0.43
N GLY A 51 -1.18 -11.50 -0.81
CA GLY A 51 -1.90 -10.62 -1.70
C GLY A 51 -3.25 -11.19 -2.16
N LEU A 52 -4.10 -10.34 -2.71
CA LEU A 52 -5.41 -10.71 -3.26
C LEU A 52 -5.81 -9.77 -4.38
N HIS A 53 -5.93 -10.29 -5.59
CA HIS A 53 -6.43 -9.57 -6.75
C HIS A 53 -7.57 -10.35 -7.42
N LYS A 54 -8.56 -9.63 -7.94
CA LYS A 54 -9.65 -10.19 -8.74
C LYS A 54 -9.24 -10.14 -10.21
N TYR A 55 -9.35 -11.26 -10.90
CA TYR A 55 -9.16 -11.40 -12.34
C TYR A 55 -10.45 -11.85 -13.02
N HIS A 56 -10.42 -12.02 -14.34
CA HIS A 56 -11.58 -12.39 -15.14
C HIS A 56 -12.31 -13.64 -14.60
N GLY A 57 -13.61 -13.65 -14.70
CA GLY A 57 -14.47 -14.67 -14.09
C GLY A 57 -14.47 -14.54 -12.56
N ASP A 58 -14.66 -15.62 -11.82
CA ASP A 58 -14.57 -15.64 -10.35
C ASP A 58 -13.17 -16.00 -9.85
N ASN A 59 -12.15 -15.59 -10.60
CA ASN A 59 -10.77 -15.92 -10.28
C ASN A 59 -10.15 -14.87 -9.37
N PHE A 60 -9.76 -15.28 -8.17
CA PHE A 60 -8.97 -14.50 -7.21
C PHE A 60 -7.58 -15.12 -7.06
N SER A 61 -6.52 -14.34 -7.30
CA SER A 61 -5.15 -14.82 -7.20
C SER A 61 -4.19 -13.68 -6.81
N PRO A 62 -3.23 -13.93 -5.92
CA PRO A 62 -3.20 -15.05 -4.99
C PRO A 62 -4.40 -15.01 -4.03
N ARG A 63 -4.56 -16.01 -3.16
CA ARG A 63 -5.70 -16.09 -2.22
C ARG A 63 -5.23 -15.84 -0.79
N GLY A 64 -4.52 -14.74 -0.56
CA GLY A 64 -3.91 -14.42 0.72
C GLY A 64 -4.90 -14.18 1.86
N HIS A 65 -6.14 -13.76 1.55
CA HIS A 65 -7.21 -13.55 2.53
C HIS A 65 -7.49 -14.79 3.41
N LYS A 66 -7.25 -15.99 2.90
CA LYS A 66 -7.42 -17.24 3.68
C LYS A 66 -6.47 -17.35 4.89
N TYR A 67 -5.38 -16.58 4.89
CA TYR A 67 -4.40 -16.54 5.98
C TYR A 67 -4.70 -15.49 7.05
N ILE A 68 -5.65 -14.59 6.79
CA ILE A 68 -6.10 -13.59 7.76
C ILE A 68 -6.78 -14.30 8.92
N ARG A 69 -6.36 -13.98 10.15
CA ARG A 69 -6.96 -14.47 11.39
C ARG A 69 -7.74 -13.42 12.12
N GLU A 70 -7.24 -12.19 12.08
CA GLU A 70 -7.82 -11.08 12.82
C GLU A 70 -7.62 -9.78 12.03
N PHE A 71 -8.58 -8.90 12.14
CA PHE A 71 -8.49 -7.52 11.72
C PHE A 71 -9.06 -6.63 12.81
N GLU A 72 -8.30 -5.65 13.22
CA GLU A 72 -8.72 -4.62 14.17
C GLU A 72 -8.37 -3.22 13.66
N CYS A 73 -9.05 -2.21 14.16
CA CYS A 73 -8.79 -0.82 13.84
C CYS A 73 -9.05 0.07 15.05
N GLU A 74 -8.30 -0.15 16.13
CA GLU A 74 -8.39 0.70 17.32
C GLU A 74 -7.71 2.05 17.06
N LYS A 75 -6.39 2.07 16.90
CA LYS A 75 -5.62 3.26 16.50
C LYS A 75 -5.20 3.21 15.04
N VAL A 76 -4.70 2.06 14.61
CA VAL A 76 -4.14 1.82 13.28
C VAL A 76 -4.77 0.56 12.71
N PRO A 77 -5.20 0.53 11.43
CA PRO A 77 -5.66 -0.70 10.80
C PRO A 77 -4.59 -1.78 10.90
N THR A 78 -4.93 -2.87 11.56
CA THR A 78 -4.02 -3.98 11.91
C THR A 78 -4.61 -5.29 11.41
N THR A 79 -3.81 -6.06 10.66
CA THR A 79 -4.17 -7.38 10.18
C THR A 79 -3.19 -8.41 10.72
N ILE A 80 -3.69 -9.52 11.27
CA ILE A 80 -2.88 -10.66 11.71
C ILE A 80 -3.03 -11.79 10.70
N TYR A 81 -1.91 -12.22 10.14
CA TYR A 81 -1.84 -13.39 9.26
C TYR A 81 -1.23 -14.58 10.00
N ARG A 82 -1.76 -15.78 9.75
CA ARG A 82 -1.14 -17.04 10.20
C ARG A 82 -0.93 -17.96 9.00
N VAL A 83 0.31 -18.31 8.73
CA VAL A 83 0.70 -19.11 7.57
C VAL A 83 1.98 -19.89 7.85
N GLY A 84 1.98 -21.20 7.58
CA GLY A 84 3.19 -22.02 7.65
C GLY A 84 3.92 -22.01 9.02
N GLY A 85 3.20 -21.84 10.15
CA GLY A 85 3.80 -21.71 11.47
C GLY A 85 4.35 -20.31 11.78
N VAL A 86 4.08 -19.33 10.91
CA VAL A 86 4.41 -17.92 11.09
C VAL A 86 3.15 -17.15 11.47
N VAL A 87 3.28 -16.24 12.43
CA VAL A 87 2.27 -15.20 12.71
C VAL A 87 2.88 -13.86 12.42
N LEU A 88 2.33 -13.17 11.42
CA LEU A 88 2.77 -11.87 10.95
C LEU A 88 1.70 -10.83 11.22
N LYS A 89 2.06 -9.72 11.87
CA LYS A 89 1.23 -8.54 12.05
C LYS A 89 1.59 -7.49 11.00
N LYS A 90 0.58 -6.96 10.31
CA LYS A 90 0.67 -5.86 9.34
C LYS A 90 -0.16 -4.68 9.84
N GLU A 91 0.45 -3.51 9.93
CA GLU A 91 -0.18 -2.26 10.36
C GLU A 91 0.02 -1.20 9.29
N LYS A 92 -1.03 -0.42 8.94
CA LYS A 92 -0.96 0.60 7.89
C LYS A 92 -1.39 1.95 8.42
N LEU A 93 -0.64 3.01 8.08
CA LEU A 93 -1.05 4.39 8.33
C LEU A 93 -0.56 5.34 7.26
N PHE A 94 -1.30 6.42 7.05
CA PHE A 94 -0.89 7.53 6.21
C PHE A 94 -0.30 8.64 7.08
N VAL A 95 0.86 9.18 6.71
CA VAL A 95 1.57 10.20 7.49
C VAL A 95 0.82 11.51 7.41
N HIS A 96 0.66 12.18 8.54
CA HIS A 96 -0.06 13.45 8.62
C HIS A 96 0.71 14.55 7.87
N HIS A 97 0.02 15.26 6.97
CA HIS A 97 0.55 16.31 6.11
C HIS A 97 1.69 15.89 5.16
N GLU A 98 1.90 14.61 4.94
CA GLU A 98 2.83 14.11 3.92
C GLU A 98 2.12 13.21 2.91
N ASN A 99 2.63 13.17 1.67
CA ASN A 99 2.22 12.22 0.65
C ASN A 99 2.99 10.89 0.85
N ARG A 100 2.70 10.20 1.97
CA ARG A 100 3.45 9.01 2.40
C ARG A 100 2.56 8.01 3.12
N ILE A 101 2.63 6.76 2.67
CA ILE A 101 2.07 5.59 3.37
C ILE A 101 3.19 4.87 4.11
N LEU A 102 2.93 4.45 5.34
CA LEU A 102 3.80 3.57 6.11
C LEU A 102 3.08 2.24 6.38
N ILE A 103 3.80 1.14 6.18
CA ILE A 103 3.30 -0.21 6.49
C ILE A 103 4.34 -0.89 7.38
N ARG A 104 3.94 -1.25 8.60
CA ARG A 104 4.80 -1.94 9.57
C ARG A 104 4.47 -3.43 9.60
N TYR A 105 5.51 -4.24 9.49
CA TYR A 105 5.47 -5.68 9.62
C TYR A 105 6.17 -6.10 10.90
N THR A 106 5.49 -6.87 11.75
CA THR A 106 6.04 -7.43 12.99
C THR A 106 5.87 -8.94 12.97
N LEU A 107 6.95 -9.67 13.10
CA LEU A 107 6.93 -11.12 13.23
C LEU A 107 6.60 -11.47 14.68
N LEU A 108 5.38 -11.99 14.92
CA LEU A 108 4.94 -12.36 16.27
C LEU A 108 5.39 -13.77 16.65
N GLU A 109 5.27 -14.72 15.71
CA GLU A 109 5.69 -16.11 15.88
C GLU A 109 6.41 -16.60 14.62
N ALA A 110 7.51 -17.31 14.83
CA ALA A 110 8.18 -18.12 13.83
C ALA A 110 9.08 -19.14 14.53
N HIS A 111 9.22 -20.32 13.96
CA HIS A 111 10.06 -21.41 14.49
C HIS A 111 11.36 -21.59 13.70
N SER A 112 11.53 -20.83 12.62
CA SER A 112 12.71 -20.89 11.76
C SER A 112 12.94 -19.54 11.07
N LYS A 113 14.07 -19.44 10.37
CA LYS A 113 14.39 -18.26 9.55
C LYS A 113 13.23 -17.96 8.60
N THR A 114 12.80 -16.70 8.61
CA THR A 114 11.67 -16.22 7.84
C THR A 114 12.11 -15.03 7.00
N THR A 115 11.76 -15.07 5.73
CA THR A 115 12.00 -13.97 4.79
C THR A 115 10.68 -13.33 4.41
N LEU A 116 10.66 -12.00 4.38
CA LEU A 116 9.57 -11.19 3.88
C LEU A 116 9.94 -10.67 2.49
N ARG A 117 9.06 -10.87 1.53
CA ARG A 117 9.18 -10.34 0.18
C ARG A 117 8.02 -9.37 -0.05
N LEU A 118 8.32 -8.16 -0.58
CA LEU A 118 7.36 -7.11 -0.85
C LEU A 118 7.35 -6.79 -2.35
N ARG A 119 6.20 -6.94 -3.01
CA ARG A 119 6.01 -6.70 -4.44
C ARG A 119 5.07 -5.53 -4.66
N PRO A 120 5.57 -4.36 -5.10
CA PRO A 120 4.75 -3.19 -5.39
C PRO A 120 4.05 -3.30 -6.73
N TYR A 121 2.79 -2.87 -6.80
CA TYR A 121 1.98 -2.74 -8.00
C TYR A 121 1.76 -1.26 -8.30
N LEU A 122 2.30 -0.79 -9.41
CA LEU A 122 2.31 0.61 -9.80
C LEU A 122 1.25 0.91 -10.86
N ALA A 123 0.59 2.05 -10.73
CA ALA A 123 -0.46 2.49 -11.67
C ALA A 123 -0.08 3.78 -12.40
N PHE A 124 0.36 4.82 -11.69
CA PHE A 124 0.66 6.14 -12.22
C PHE A 124 -0.43 6.66 -13.17
N ARG A 125 -1.64 6.80 -12.64
CA ARG A 125 -2.82 7.21 -13.40
C ARG A 125 -3.78 8.06 -12.57
N SER A 126 -4.58 8.90 -13.24
CA SER A 126 -5.71 9.56 -12.60
C SER A 126 -6.70 8.52 -12.01
N VAL A 127 -7.36 8.87 -10.91
CA VAL A 127 -8.45 8.04 -10.33
C VAL A 127 -9.65 7.88 -11.29
N ARG A 128 -9.70 8.62 -12.39
CA ARG A 128 -10.74 8.53 -13.43
C ARG A 128 -10.43 7.54 -14.53
N GLN A 129 -9.17 7.12 -14.66
CA GLN A 129 -8.68 6.27 -15.75
C GLN A 129 -8.16 4.95 -15.23
N TYR A 130 -7.77 4.06 -16.15
CA TYR A 130 -7.07 2.81 -15.87
C TYR A 130 -5.75 2.77 -16.61
N THR A 131 -4.76 2.14 -16.01
CA THR A 131 -3.50 1.82 -16.67
C THR A 131 -3.66 0.50 -17.42
N HIS A 132 -3.13 0.48 -18.64
CA HIS A 132 -2.97 -0.74 -19.43
C HIS A 132 -1.52 -0.88 -19.86
N GLU A 133 -1.05 -2.13 -20.07
CA GLU A 133 0.28 -2.38 -20.56
C GLU A 133 0.59 -1.53 -21.80
N ASN A 134 1.70 -0.82 -21.77
CA ASN A 134 2.11 0.06 -22.86
C ASN A 134 3.64 0.21 -22.91
N ALA A 135 4.14 0.66 -24.06
CA ALA A 135 5.56 0.84 -24.30
C ALA A 135 6.12 2.18 -23.76
N GLN A 136 5.27 3.10 -23.34
CA GLN A 136 5.66 4.42 -22.81
C GLN A 136 6.05 4.36 -21.33
N ALA A 137 5.60 3.33 -20.61
CA ALA A 137 5.92 3.13 -19.20
C ALA A 137 7.44 2.92 -19.02
N SER A 138 8.07 3.84 -18.31
CA SER A 138 9.48 3.72 -17.96
C SER A 138 9.68 2.53 -17.02
N ARG A 139 10.70 1.73 -17.29
CA ARG A 139 11.18 0.64 -16.43
C ARG A 139 12.39 1.04 -15.61
N HIS A 140 12.81 2.29 -15.74
CA HIS A 140 13.97 2.82 -15.03
C HIS A 140 13.68 3.00 -13.55
N TYR A 141 14.67 2.73 -12.74
CA TYR A 141 14.70 3.06 -11.31
C TYR A 141 16.10 3.49 -10.91
N ASP A 142 16.19 4.31 -9.88
CA ASP A 142 17.45 4.62 -9.21
C ASP A 142 17.45 4.01 -7.82
N GLU A 143 18.59 3.49 -7.42
CA GLU A 143 18.76 3.02 -6.03
C GLU A 143 18.85 4.20 -5.08
N VAL A 144 18.14 4.07 -3.94
CA VAL A 144 18.27 4.96 -2.78
C VAL A 144 18.56 4.11 -1.56
N LYS A 145 18.90 4.75 -0.45
CA LYS A 145 19.19 4.03 0.79
C LYS A 145 18.02 3.13 1.20
N ASN A 146 18.28 1.82 1.31
CA ASN A 146 17.30 0.78 1.64
C ASN A 146 16.06 0.76 0.75
N GLY A 147 16.22 1.03 -0.54
CA GLY A 147 15.10 1.02 -1.46
C GLY A 147 15.43 1.57 -2.84
N LEU A 148 14.40 2.03 -3.53
CA LEU A 148 14.51 2.62 -4.86
C LEU A 148 13.54 3.79 -5.05
N LYS A 149 13.79 4.60 -6.08
CA LYS A 149 12.81 5.53 -6.63
C LYS A 149 12.55 5.21 -8.11
N THR A 150 11.34 5.46 -8.56
CA THR A 150 10.92 5.25 -9.96
C THR A 150 9.81 6.22 -10.35
N CYS A 151 9.72 6.51 -11.64
CA CYS A 151 8.62 7.27 -12.22
C CYS A 151 8.25 6.62 -13.55
N MET A 152 6.97 6.23 -13.72
CA MET A 152 6.53 5.53 -14.94
C MET A 152 6.33 6.46 -16.13
N TYR A 153 5.88 7.69 -15.89
CA TYR A 153 5.55 8.64 -16.98
C TYR A 153 6.02 10.05 -16.65
N PRO A 154 6.42 10.84 -17.66
CA PRO A 154 6.77 12.25 -17.47
C PRO A 154 5.61 13.05 -16.85
N GLY A 155 5.96 14.02 -16.01
CA GLY A 155 5.00 14.88 -15.32
C GLY A 155 4.55 14.36 -13.96
N TYR A 156 4.78 13.10 -13.66
CA TYR A 156 4.57 12.56 -12.31
C TYR A 156 5.78 12.81 -11.40
N PRO A 157 5.58 12.94 -10.08
CA PRO A 157 6.68 12.90 -9.12
C PRO A 157 7.32 11.51 -9.07
N ASP A 158 8.57 11.45 -8.63
CA ASP A 158 9.22 10.18 -8.30
C ASP A 158 8.49 9.50 -7.13
N LEU A 159 8.27 8.19 -7.26
CA LEU A 159 7.80 7.32 -6.17
C LEU A 159 9.02 6.70 -5.49
N TYR A 160 9.24 7.06 -4.23
CA TYR A 160 10.24 6.46 -3.36
C TYR A 160 9.63 5.30 -2.58
N MET A 161 10.27 4.14 -2.64
CA MET A 161 9.91 2.94 -1.88
C MET A 161 11.13 2.52 -1.07
N GLN A 162 11.06 2.70 0.24
CA GLN A 162 12.20 2.48 1.17
C GLN A 162 11.75 1.65 2.36
N MET A 163 12.67 0.87 2.94
CA MET A 163 12.45 0.07 4.14
C MET A 163 13.36 0.51 5.28
N SER A 164 12.89 0.33 6.52
CA SER A 164 13.69 0.59 7.73
C SER A 164 14.90 -0.34 7.89
N LYS A 165 14.99 -1.35 7.04
CA LYS A 165 16.04 -2.38 7.06
C LYS A 165 16.65 -2.55 5.67
N ASN A 166 17.92 -2.95 5.63
CA ASN A 166 18.57 -3.35 4.38
C ASN A 166 17.79 -4.49 3.72
N ASN A 167 17.67 -4.41 2.42
CA ASN A 167 16.94 -5.36 1.60
C ASN A 167 17.65 -5.56 0.25
N ASP A 168 17.34 -6.66 -0.40
CA ASP A 168 17.78 -6.94 -1.77
C ASP A 168 16.61 -6.65 -2.71
N PHE A 169 16.82 -5.78 -3.70
CA PHE A 169 15.84 -5.55 -4.75
C PHE A 169 16.12 -6.48 -5.93
N HIS A 170 15.15 -7.30 -6.27
CA HIS A 170 15.18 -8.18 -7.42
C HIS A 170 14.41 -7.55 -8.57
N PHE A 171 15.12 -6.97 -9.53
CA PHE A 171 14.52 -6.39 -10.73
C PHE A 171 13.93 -7.50 -11.61
N GLN A 172 12.61 -7.57 -11.66
CA GLN A 172 11.85 -8.54 -12.42
C GLN A 172 10.58 -7.86 -12.97
N PRO A 173 10.75 -6.96 -13.95
CA PRO A 173 9.65 -6.15 -14.46
C PRO A 173 8.64 -6.99 -15.22
N ASP A 174 7.36 -6.85 -14.87
CA ASP A 174 6.23 -7.49 -15.56
C ASP A 174 4.97 -6.65 -15.44
N TRP A 175 3.98 -6.94 -16.28
CA TRP A 175 2.64 -6.41 -16.20
C TRP A 175 1.68 -7.48 -15.69
N TYR A 176 0.94 -7.16 -14.65
CA TYR A 176 -0.15 -7.98 -14.13
C TYR A 176 -1.44 -7.53 -14.78
N ARG A 177 -1.91 -8.32 -15.75
CA ARG A 177 -2.95 -7.95 -16.71
C ARG A 177 -4.34 -8.39 -16.26
N GLY A 178 -5.35 -7.55 -16.57
CA GLY A 178 -6.75 -7.90 -16.38
C GLY A 178 -7.19 -7.97 -14.93
N ILE A 179 -6.65 -7.12 -14.06
CA ILE A 179 -7.16 -6.94 -12.69
C ILE A 179 -8.52 -6.26 -12.78
N GLU A 180 -9.53 -6.78 -12.08
CA GLU A 180 -10.91 -6.32 -12.14
C GLU A 180 -11.34 -5.61 -10.85
N TYR A 181 -12.04 -4.48 -11.00
CA TYR A 181 -12.64 -3.71 -9.91
C TYR A 181 -14.15 -3.97 -9.86
N THR A 182 -14.57 -4.88 -8.97
CA THR A 182 -15.95 -5.40 -8.91
C THR A 182 -16.99 -4.33 -8.71
N LYS A 183 -16.70 -3.28 -7.92
CA LYS A 183 -17.63 -2.19 -7.65
C LYS A 183 -17.79 -1.21 -8.80
N GLU A 184 -16.86 -1.14 -9.71
CA GLU A 184 -17.01 -0.40 -10.97
C GLU A 184 -17.81 -1.25 -11.98
N GLN A 185 -17.56 -2.55 -12.05
CA GLN A 185 -18.31 -3.49 -12.86
C GLN A 185 -19.82 -3.51 -12.50
N GLU A 186 -20.15 -3.58 -11.21
CA GLU A 186 -21.54 -3.52 -10.71
C GLU A 186 -22.28 -2.24 -11.13
N ARG A 187 -21.54 -1.16 -11.39
CA ARG A 187 -22.06 0.14 -11.81
C ARG A 187 -22.11 0.31 -13.34
N GLY A 188 -21.65 -0.70 -14.09
CA GLY A 188 -21.62 -0.67 -15.55
C GLY A 188 -20.53 0.23 -16.15
N TYR A 189 -19.46 0.54 -15.39
CA TYR A 189 -18.30 1.27 -15.88
C TYR A 189 -17.20 0.32 -16.33
N ASP A 190 -16.20 0.87 -17.03
CA ASP A 190 -14.94 0.17 -17.24
C ASP A 190 -14.32 -0.21 -15.89
N PHE A 191 -13.77 -1.42 -15.83
CA PHE A 191 -13.36 -2.02 -14.55
C PHE A 191 -12.08 -2.86 -14.62
N ASN A 192 -11.40 -2.89 -15.77
CA ASN A 192 -10.18 -3.65 -15.99
C ASN A 192 -8.95 -2.76 -15.95
N GLU A 193 -7.89 -3.22 -15.31
CA GLU A 193 -6.61 -2.53 -15.23
C GLU A 193 -5.45 -3.51 -15.34
N ASP A 194 -4.35 -3.05 -15.96
CA ASP A 194 -3.06 -3.73 -15.89
C ASP A 194 -2.16 -2.92 -14.97
N LEU A 195 -1.47 -3.58 -14.04
CA LEU A 195 -0.56 -2.93 -13.11
C LEU A 195 0.89 -3.33 -13.39
N TYR A 196 1.78 -2.35 -13.42
CA TYR A 196 3.20 -2.58 -13.60
C TYR A 196 3.86 -2.97 -12.28
N VAL A 197 4.69 -3.99 -12.32
CA VAL A 197 5.49 -4.46 -11.20
C VAL A 197 6.96 -4.41 -11.59
N PRO A 198 7.81 -3.57 -10.97
CA PRO A 198 9.23 -3.48 -11.30
C PRO A 198 10.03 -4.69 -10.81
N GLY A 199 9.51 -5.43 -9.84
CA GLY A 199 10.17 -6.52 -9.16
C GLY A 199 9.70 -6.66 -7.73
N TYR A 200 10.58 -7.10 -6.83
CA TYR A 200 10.25 -7.23 -5.42
C TYR A 200 11.48 -6.97 -4.53
N PHE A 201 11.20 -6.50 -3.32
CA PHE A 201 12.19 -6.37 -2.25
C PHE A 201 12.17 -7.64 -1.42
N GLU A 202 13.34 -8.10 -0.98
CA GLU A 202 13.47 -9.28 -0.13
C GLU A 202 14.37 -8.99 1.08
N MET A 203 13.93 -9.40 2.26
CA MET A 203 14.67 -9.21 3.51
C MET A 203 14.29 -10.22 4.57
N GLU A 204 15.23 -10.56 5.43
CA GLU A 204 14.95 -11.38 6.62
C GLU A 204 14.14 -10.57 7.63
N ILE A 205 13.08 -11.17 8.17
CA ILE A 205 12.29 -10.60 9.28
C ILE A 205 12.48 -11.45 10.54
N THR A 206 12.74 -10.77 11.66
CA THR A 206 12.95 -11.37 12.99
C THR A 206 11.94 -10.81 14.00
N LYS A 207 11.74 -11.53 15.13
CA LYS A 207 10.75 -11.12 16.15
C LYS A 207 11.11 -9.79 16.81
N ASP A 208 12.39 -9.48 16.92
CA ASP A 208 12.88 -8.34 17.69
C ASP A 208 13.00 -7.06 16.85
N GLU A 209 12.85 -7.18 15.53
CA GLU A 209 13.07 -6.06 14.61
C GLU A 209 11.88 -5.90 13.63
N PRO A 210 10.90 -5.04 13.95
CA PRO A 210 9.85 -4.69 13.00
C PRO A 210 10.41 -4.00 11.76
N ILE A 211 9.84 -4.30 10.61
CA ILE A 211 10.18 -3.67 9.34
C ILE A 211 9.09 -2.68 8.97
N VAL A 212 9.49 -1.43 8.67
CA VAL A 212 8.59 -0.42 8.13
C VAL A 212 8.90 -0.19 6.66
N PHE A 213 7.92 -0.41 5.79
CA PHE A 213 7.91 0.02 4.40
C PHE A 213 7.36 1.44 4.32
N SER A 214 7.99 2.27 3.51
CA SER A 214 7.56 3.64 3.18
C SER A 214 7.35 3.76 1.68
N GLY A 215 6.14 4.14 1.25
CA GLY A 215 5.85 4.61 -0.11
C GLY A 215 5.52 6.10 -0.09
N GLY A 216 6.27 6.94 -0.80
CA GLY A 216 6.09 8.39 -0.77
C GLY A 216 6.73 9.11 -1.96
N ILE A 217 6.52 10.42 -2.07
CA ILE A 217 7.07 11.23 -3.17
C ILE A 217 8.34 12.00 -2.80
N SER A 218 8.93 11.68 -1.68
CA SER A 218 10.22 12.22 -1.22
C SER A 218 11.03 11.13 -0.54
N GLU A 219 12.34 11.25 -0.61
CA GLU A 219 13.25 10.38 0.11
C GLU A 219 13.13 10.58 1.64
N ILE A 220 13.39 9.53 2.39
CA ILE A 220 13.44 9.56 3.85
C ILE A 220 14.65 8.79 4.36
N GLU A 221 15.21 9.20 5.48
CA GLU A 221 16.25 8.42 6.18
C GLU A 221 15.62 7.16 6.77
N PRO A 222 16.03 5.95 6.30
CA PRO A 222 15.42 4.69 6.73
C PRO A 222 15.41 4.45 8.24
N GLU A 223 16.42 4.94 8.94
CA GLU A 223 16.57 4.80 10.38
C GLU A 223 15.45 5.51 11.17
N ARG A 224 14.81 6.51 10.56
CA ARG A 224 13.72 7.28 11.17
C ARG A 224 12.35 6.60 11.01
N LEU A 225 12.23 5.59 10.15
CA LEU A 225 10.93 5.02 9.78
C LEU A 225 10.20 4.37 10.96
N ASN A 226 10.92 3.65 11.83
CA ASN A 226 10.31 3.04 13.02
C ASN A 226 9.82 4.11 14.01
N GLU A 227 10.61 5.16 14.23
CA GLU A 227 10.22 6.29 15.07
C GLU A 227 9.03 7.06 14.48
N LEU A 228 9.08 7.38 13.20
CA LEU A 228 7.99 8.07 12.49
C LEU A 228 6.68 7.28 12.57
N PHE A 229 6.73 5.97 12.37
CA PHE A 229 5.56 5.12 12.51
C PHE A 229 4.97 5.19 13.92
N ALA A 230 5.81 5.12 14.95
CA ALA A 230 5.37 5.19 16.35
C ALA A 230 4.74 6.56 16.66
N GLN A 231 5.37 7.66 16.26
CA GLN A 231 4.86 9.01 16.45
C GLN A 231 3.50 9.22 15.74
N GLU A 232 3.37 8.73 14.51
CA GLU A 232 2.10 8.83 13.77
C GLU A 232 0.99 7.93 14.36
N ALA A 233 1.33 6.75 14.88
CA ALA A 233 0.37 5.89 15.58
C ALA A 233 -0.11 6.53 16.89
N ASP A 234 0.78 7.18 17.64
CA ASP A 234 0.44 7.85 18.91
C ASP A 234 -0.44 9.10 18.71
N ARG A 235 -0.37 9.74 17.56
CA ARG A 235 -1.29 10.85 17.20
C ARG A 235 -2.72 10.40 17.00
N ARG A 236 -2.97 9.11 16.77
CA ARG A 236 -4.31 8.59 16.47
C ARG A 236 -5.15 8.51 17.74
N THR A 237 -6.36 9.05 17.68
CA THR A 237 -7.36 8.84 18.72
C THR A 237 -7.80 7.39 18.72
N PRO A 238 -7.72 6.63 19.82
CA PRO A 238 -8.20 5.25 19.86
C PRO A 238 -9.73 5.20 19.64
N ARG A 239 -10.21 4.16 18.97
CA ARG A 239 -11.66 3.91 18.74
C ARG A 239 -12.25 3.06 19.86
N ASP A 240 -11.98 3.44 21.10
CA ASP A 240 -12.36 2.75 22.32
C ASP A 240 -13.77 3.15 22.85
N SER A 241 -14.37 4.15 22.24
CA SER A 241 -15.71 4.65 22.60
C SER A 241 -16.46 5.12 21.37
N PHE A 242 -17.79 5.15 21.41
CA PHE A 242 -18.62 5.67 20.34
C PHE A 242 -18.28 7.12 20.00
N LYS A 243 -18.02 7.97 21.01
CA LYS A 243 -17.57 9.34 20.83
C LYS A 243 -16.26 9.40 20.03
N ASN A 244 -15.27 8.60 20.41
CA ASN A 244 -13.97 8.57 19.73
C ASN A 244 -14.07 8.03 18.30
N CYS A 245 -14.95 7.06 18.05
CA CYS A 245 -15.27 6.60 16.70
C CYS A 245 -15.83 7.74 15.84
N LEU A 246 -16.78 8.53 16.35
CA LEU A 246 -17.33 9.69 15.65
C LEU A 246 -16.29 10.79 15.39
N VAL A 247 -15.44 11.09 16.37
CA VAL A 247 -14.36 12.06 16.23
C VAL A 247 -13.38 11.63 15.14
N ASN A 248 -12.96 10.38 15.14
CA ASN A 248 -12.10 9.83 14.07
C ASN A 248 -12.76 9.94 12.69
N ALA A 249 -14.05 9.59 12.59
CA ALA A 249 -14.79 9.69 11.34
C ALA A 249 -14.87 11.16 10.87
N ALA A 250 -15.18 12.09 11.76
CA ALA A 250 -15.27 13.52 11.44
C ALA A 250 -13.92 14.06 10.94
N HIS A 251 -12.82 13.71 11.59
CA HIS A 251 -11.48 14.17 11.19
C HIS A 251 -11.09 13.72 9.78
N GLN A 252 -11.59 12.58 9.32
CA GLN A 252 -11.31 12.10 7.96
C GLN A 252 -11.94 12.97 6.87
N PHE A 253 -13.02 13.70 7.20
CA PHE A 253 -13.69 14.60 6.26
C PHE A 253 -13.12 16.02 6.25
N LEU A 254 -12.24 16.35 7.20
CA LEU A 254 -11.57 17.65 7.24
C LEU A 254 -10.34 17.61 6.33
N ASN A 255 -10.33 18.49 5.33
CA ASN A 255 -9.20 18.70 4.45
C ASN A 255 -8.69 20.13 4.57
N LYS A 256 -7.37 20.31 4.56
CA LYS A 256 -6.73 21.63 4.54
C LYS A 256 -6.01 21.80 3.21
N GLN A 257 -6.31 22.91 2.53
CA GLN A 257 -5.63 23.31 1.30
C GLN A 257 -5.17 24.77 1.44
N GLY A 258 -3.86 24.98 1.50
CA GLY A 258 -3.32 26.28 1.89
C GLY A 258 -3.74 26.66 3.31
N ASP A 259 -4.37 27.82 3.48
CA ASP A 259 -4.90 28.30 4.77
C ASP A 259 -6.39 28.01 4.96
N GLU A 260 -7.06 27.40 3.98
CA GLU A 260 -8.48 27.11 4.03
C GLU A 260 -8.79 25.67 4.44
N TYR A 261 -9.92 25.48 5.16
CA TYR A 261 -10.41 24.18 5.55
C TYR A 261 -11.69 23.85 4.79
N TYR A 262 -11.75 22.62 4.28
CA TYR A 262 -12.89 22.08 3.54
C TYR A 262 -13.43 20.83 4.22
N ILE A 263 -14.73 20.62 4.11
CA ILE A 263 -15.38 19.38 4.51
C ILE A 263 -15.65 18.58 3.23
N LEU A 264 -15.06 17.40 3.14
CA LEU A 264 -15.30 16.48 2.03
C LEU A 264 -16.71 15.90 2.13
N ALA A 265 -17.43 15.86 1.00
CA ALA A 265 -18.79 15.30 0.95
C ALA A 265 -18.81 13.76 1.11
N GLY A 266 -17.72 13.10 0.86
CA GLY A 266 -17.57 11.64 0.98
C GLY A 266 -16.24 11.11 0.46
N TYR A 267 -15.95 9.87 0.80
CA TYR A 267 -14.77 9.15 0.33
C TYR A 267 -15.17 7.98 -0.58
N PRO A 268 -14.26 7.57 -1.50
CA PRO A 268 -12.94 8.14 -1.87
C PRO A 268 -13.00 9.10 -3.08
N TRP A 269 -14.13 9.62 -3.44
CA TRP A 269 -14.33 10.52 -4.59
C TRP A 269 -14.23 12.01 -4.28
#